data_e4223df172d24658787310161a1aeb20
#
_entry.id   e4223df172d24658787310161a1aeb20
#
_cell.length_a   1.000
_cell.length_b   1.000
_cell.length_c   1.000
_cell.angle_alpha   90.00
_cell.angle_beta   90.00
_cell.angle_gamma   90.00
#
_symmetry.space_group_name_H-M   'P 1'
#
loop_
_entity.id
_entity.type
_entity.pdbx_description
1 polymer ?
#
loop_
_entity_poly.entity_id
_entity_poly.type
_entity_poly.pdbx_seq_one_letter_code
_entity_poly.pdbx_strand_id
1 'polypeptide(L)'
;GVALGMFAADCLPVLMADAQAGVIGAAHCGRKGLQRGIISATIDAMVAKGAAPERIAATLGPCICGDCYEVGDAIADGFDAQFPGTFTLTRFGGPGIDIAKAARMELAKAGPVDSIVDSRPRVNAASQYLYEDEELASLCAADGEGEPALADRWSTVRHSMCTLENPLWYSHRRASLAGKAHEGRLL
;
A
#
# COMPACT_ATOMS: atom_id res chain seq x y z
N GLY A 1 -7.63 -19.17 16.77
CA GLY A 1 -6.63 -18.36 16.13
C GLY A 1 -6.64 -16.92 16.66
N VAL A 2 -5.57 -16.19 16.44
CA VAL A 2 -5.45 -14.79 16.82
C VAL A 2 -5.58 -13.94 15.54
N ALA A 3 -6.45 -12.92 15.56
CA ALA A 3 -6.53 -11.97 14.45
C ALA A 3 -5.34 -10.99 14.53
N LEU A 4 -4.75 -10.70 13.36
CA LEU A 4 -3.75 -9.65 13.21
C LEU A 4 -4.40 -8.45 12.52
N GLY A 5 -4.13 -7.25 13.02
CA GLY A 5 -4.60 -6.00 12.42
C GLY A 5 -3.47 -4.98 12.38
N MET A 6 -3.44 -4.17 11.32
CA MET A 6 -2.55 -3.03 11.22
C MET A 6 -3.25 -1.86 10.56
N PHE A 7 -2.88 -0.66 10.95
CA PHE A 7 -3.31 0.56 10.29
C PHE A 7 -2.28 0.98 9.25
N ALA A 8 -2.74 1.35 8.07
CA ALA A 8 -1.89 1.92 7.03
C ALA A 8 -2.60 3.11 6.39
N ALA A 9 -1.86 4.19 6.21
CA ALA A 9 -2.28 5.37 5.48
C ALA A 9 -1.13 5.73 4.54
N ASP A 10 -1.23 5.33 3.29
CA ASP A 10 -0.22 5.38 2.24
C ASP A 10 0.85 4.28 2.31
N CYS A 11 1.28 3.84 3.49
CA CYS A 11 2.20 2.71 3.59
C CYS A 11 1.56 1.42 3.08
N LEU A 12 2.36 0.54 2.49
CA LEU A 12 1.90 -0.72 1.91
C LEU A 12 1.65 -1.77 3.00
N PRO A 13 0.42 -2.30 3.17
CA PRO A 13 0.20 -3.50 3.96
C PRO A 13 0.56 -4.74 3.14
N VAL A 14 1.39 -5.62 3.71
CA VAL A 14 1.68 -6.94 3.15
C VAL A 14 1.16 -8.00 4.11
N LEU A 15 0.21 -8.81 3.64
CA LEU A 15 -0.32 -9.93 4.38
C LEU A 15 0.32 -11.22 3.87
N MET A 16 0.66 -12.12 4.78
CA MET A 16 1.34 -13.36 4.48
C MET A 16 0.67 -14.54 5.20
N ALA A 17 0.65 -15.71 4.58
CA ALA A 17 0.09 -16.91 5.18
C ALA A 17 0.82 -18.17 4.70
N ASP A 18 1.15 -19.06 5.62
CA ASP A 18 1.41 -20.47 5.36
C ASP A 18 0.18 -21.28 5.82
N ALA A 19 -0.66 -21.66 4.85
CA ALA A 19 -1.92 -22.34 5.14
C ALA A 19 -1.69 -23.73 5.75
N GLN A 20 -0.60 -24.41 5.39
CA GLN A 20 -0.28 -25.74 5.91
C GLN A 20 0.15 -25.67 7.38
N ALA A 21 0.94 -24.68 7.75
CA ALA A 21 1.35 -24.45 9.13
C ALA A 21 0.28 -23.75 9.97
N GLY A 22 -0.74 -23.15 9.33
CA GLY A 22 -1.74 -22.33 10.01
C GLY A 22 -1.17 -21.03 10.58
N VAL A 23 -0.07 -20.51 9.99
CA VAL A 23 0.64 -19.32 10.44
C VAL A 23 0.34 -18.16 9.52
N ILE A 24 -0.01 -17.02 10.10
CA ILE A 24 -0.23 -15.76 9.37
C ILE A 24 0.74 -14.67 9.82
N GLY A 25 1.06 -13.75 8.93
CA GLY A 25 1.91 -12.59 9.17
C GLY A 25 1.32 -11.34 8.54
N ALA A 26 1.65 -10.19 9.10
CA ALA A 26 1.27 -8.89 8.57
C ALA A 26 2.43 -7.91 8.74
N ALA A 27 2.88 -7.31 7.64
CA ALA A 27 3.99 -6.37 7.61
C ALA A 27 3.54 -4.98 7.16
N HIS A 28 3.81 -3.95 7.98
CA HIS A 28 3.60 -2.55 7.64
C HIS A 28 4.80 -2.04 6.83
N CYS A 29 4.71 -2.12 5.52
CA CYS A 29 5.78 -1.78 4.60
C CYS A 29 5.75 -0.30 4.20
N GLY A 30 6.03 0.58 5.17
CA GLY A 30 6.41 1.96 4.87
C GLY A 30 7.88 2.05 4.45
N ARG A 31 8.30 3.19 3.89
CA ARG A 31 9.68 3.42 3.42
C ARG A 31 10.73 2.96 4.44
N LYS A 32 10.64 3.47 5.68
CA LYS A 32 11.59 3.12 6.76
C LYS A 32 11.53 1.65 7.16
N GLY A 33 10.34 1.04 7.12
CA GLY A 33 10.15 -0.38 7.43
C GLY A 33 10.84 -1.26 6.39
N LEU A 34 10.66 -0.96 5.11
CA LEU A 34 11.33 -1.65 4.00
C LEU A 34 12.85 -1.53 4.11
N GLN A 35 13.36 -0.32 4.31
CA GLN A 35 14.81 -0.10 4.49
C GLN A 35 15.43 -0.86 5.67
N ARG A 36 14.61 -1.22 6.67
CA ARG A 36 15.01 -2.00 7.84
C ARG A 36 14.68 -3.49 7.73
N GLY A 37 14.24 -3.97 6.58
CA GLY A 37 13.97 -5.38 6.33
C GLY A 37 12.74 -5.93 7.05
N ILE A 38 11.65 -5.15 7.12
CA ILE A 38 10.42 -5.55 7.82
C ILE A 38 9.81 -6.85 7.24
N ILE A 39 9.94 -7.08 5.93
CA ILE A 39 9.42 -8.30 5.29
C ILE A 39 10.21 -9.52 5.76
N SER A 40 11.53 -9.47 5.70
CA SER A 40 12.39 -10.56 6.19
C SER A 40 12.13 -10.85 7.66
N ALA A 41 12.07 -9.80 8.50
CA ALA A 41 11.80 -9.96 9.93
C ALA A 41 10.41 -10.61 10.19
N THR A 42 9.41 -10.30 9.37
CA THR A 42 8.09 -10.92 9.48
C THR A 42 8.14 -12.38 9.08
N ILE A 43 8.83 -12.71 7.99
CA ILE A 43 9.01 -14.10 7.54
C ILE A 43 9.77 -14.92 8.58
N ASP A 44 10.86 -14.38 9.15
CA ASP A 44 11.60 -15.03 10.22
C ASP A 44 10.71 -15.33 11.43
N ALA A 45 9.86 -14.37 11.81
CA ALA A 45 8.91 -14.57 12.89
C ALA A 45 7.84 -15.63 12.57
N MET A 46 7.42 -15.76 11.30
CA MET A 46 6.52 -16.82 10.84
C MET A 46 7.22 -18.17 10.85
N VAL A 47 8.48 -18.24 10.40
CA VAL A 47 9.30 -19.47 10.42
C VAL A 47 9.50 -19.96 11.85
N ALA A 48 9.77 -19.06 12.78
CA ALA A 48 9.88 -19.39 14.21
C ALA A 48 8.57 -20.00 14.79
N LYS A 49 7.45 -19.85 14.08
CA LYS A 49 6.14 -20.43 14.43
C LYS A 49 5.78 -21.65 13.58
N GLY A 50 6.69 -22.16 12.77
CA GLY A 50 6.53 -23.36 11.97
C GLY A 50 6.13 -23.15 10.51
N ALA A 51 6.09 -21.91 10.03
CA ALA A 51 5.94 -21.66 8.61
C ALA A 51 7.21 -22.06 7.84
N ALA A 52 7.05 -22.41 6.56
CA ALA A 52 8.16 -22.61 5.64
C ALA A 52 8.12 -21.52 4.57
N PRO A 53 9.24 -20.82 4.31
CA PRO A 53 9.29 -19.69 3.39
C PRO A 53 8.70 -20.02 2.01
N GLU A 54 8.98 -21.20 1.49
CA GLU A 54 8.52 -21.69 0.19
C GLU A 54 7.00 -21.95 0.12
N ARG A 55 6.31 -21.99 1.26
CA ARG A 55 4.86 -22.15 1.35
C ARG A 55 4.11 -20.87 1.68
N ILE A 56 4.85 -19.79 1.98
CA ILE A 56 4.22 -18.51 2.32
C ILE A 56 3.65 -17.88 1.05
N ALA A 57 2.34 -17.69 1.03
CA ALA A 57 1.68 -16.83 0.06
C ALA A 57 1.59 -15.41 0.62
N ALA A 58 1.86 -14.42 -0.22
CA ALA A 58 1.78 -13.00 0.14
C ALA A 58 0.73 -12.28 -0.70
N THR A 59 0.13 -11.24 -0.14
CA THR A 59 -0.73 -10.30 -0.87
C THR A 59 -0.41 -8.87 -0.45
N LEU A 60 -0.40 -7.97 -1.43
CA LEU A 60 -0.12 -6.55 -1.24
C LEU A 60 -1.44 -5.79 -1.27
N GLY A 61 -1.68 -4.97 -0.26
CA GLY A 61 -2.87 -4.11 -0.20
C GLY A 61 -2.67 -2.77 -0.89
N PRO A 62 -3.67 -1.87 -0.81
CA PRO A 62 -3.56 -0.51 -1.31
C PRO A 62 -2.43 0.27 -0.63
N CYS A 63 -1.73 1.08 -1.41
CA CYS A 63 -0.69 1.99 -0.92
C CYS A 63 -0.53 3.19 -1.86
N ILE A 64 0.22 4.19 -1.45
CA ILE A 64 0.60 5.27 -2.36
C ILE A 64 1.52 4.73 -3.46
N CYS A 65 1.21 5.03 -4.73
CA CYS A 65 2.01 4.56 -5.87
C CYS A 65 3.25 5.43 -6.10
N GLY A 66 4.20 4.94 -6.91
CA GLY A 66 5.42 5.64 -7.25
C GLY A 66 5.18 7.01 -7.90
N ASP A 67 4.14 7.14 -8.74
CA ASP A 67 3.79 8.39 -9.39
C ASP A 67 3.23 9.46 -8.43
N CYS A 68 2.85 9.05 -7.23
CA CYS A 68 2.25 9.92 -6.22
C CYS A 68 3.12 10.12 -4.97
N TYR A 69 4.10 9.23 -4.73
CA TYR A 69 4.88 9.26 -3.51
C TYR A 69 6.15 10.10 -3.67
N GLU A 70 5.94 11.40 -3.79
CA GLU A 70 7.04 12.36 -3.81
C GLU A 70 7.78 12.40 -2.48
N VAL A 71 9.12 12.41 -2.57
CA VAL A 71 10.07 12.53 -1.47
C VAL A 71 11.21 13.46 -1.88
N GLY A 72 12.12 13.82 -0.99
CA GLY A 72 13.30 14.61 -1.39
C GLY A 72 14.33 13.77 -2.13
N ASP A 73 15.18 14.39 -2.98
CA ASP A 73 16.21 13.75 -3.81
C ASP A 73 17.06 12.75 -3.02
N ALA A 74 17.64 13.17 -1.90
CA ALA A 74 18.47 12.31 -1.08
C ALA A 74 17.76 11.07 -0.55
N ILE A 75 16.42 11.16 -0.34
CA ILE A 75 15.61 10.02 0.08
C ILE A 75 15.36 9.09 -1.11
N ALA A 76 15.04 9.64 -2.29
CA ALA A 76 14.80 8.86 -3.49
C ALA A 76 16.05 8.10 -3.92
N ASP A 77 17.19 8.80 -3.98
CA ASP A 77 18.49 8.21 -4.33
C ASP A 77 18.92 7.12 -3.35
N GLY A 78 18.82 7.40 -2.04
CA GLY A 78 19.17 6.43 -1.01
C GLY A 78 18.24 5.21 -0.98
N PHE A 79 16.97 5.38 -1.34
CA PHE A 79 16.03 4.27 -1.46
C PHE A 79 16.31 3.43 -2.72
N ASP A 80 16.57 4.08 -3.86
CA ASP A 80 16.92 3.41 -5.11
C ASP A 80 18.25 2.66 -5.02
N ALA A 81 19.25 3.22 -4.32
CA ALA A 81 20.51 2.53 -4.08
C ALA A 81 20.31 1.20 -3.32
N GLN A 82 19.33 1.12 -2.43
CA GLN A 82 18.99 -0.12 -1.71
C GLN A 82 18.06 -1.02 -2.50
N PHE A 83 17.13 -0.44 -3.26
CA PHE A 83 16.10 -1.12 -4.07
C PHE A 83 16.15 -0.64 -5.52
N PRO A 84 17.07 -1.15 -6.35
CA PRO A 84 17.34 -0.61 -7.68
C PRO A 84 16.11 -0.56 -8.59
N GLY A 85 15.91 0.60 -9.21
CA GLY A 85 14.80 0.88 -10.11
C GLY A 85 13.49 1.25 -9.41
N THR A 86 13.53 1.63 -8.12
CA THR A 86 12.38 2.15 -7.38
C THR A 86 12.29 3.68 -7.43
N PHE A 87 13.30 4.36 -7.95
CA PHE A 87 13.21 5.79 -8.23
C PHE A 87 12.11 6.04 -9.26
N THR A 88 11.30 7.07 -9.03
CA THR A 88 10.29 7.55 -9.97
C THR A 88 10.36 9.06 -10.11
N LEU A 89 9.89 9.59 -11.23
CA LEU A 89 9.50 10.98 -11.34
C LEU A 89 7.99 11.06 -11.13
N THR A 90 7.58 11.75 -10.07
CA THR A 90 6.15 11.82 -9.73
C THR A 90 5.39 12.72 -10.72
N ARG A 91 4.07 12.56 -10.77
CA ARG A 91 3.19 13.46 -11.54
C ARG A 91 3.23 14.92 -11.07
N PHE A 92 3.80 15.19 -9.90
CA PHE A 92 4.01 16.53 -9.37
C PHE A 92 5.34 17.15 -9.81
N GLY A 93 6.18 16.38 -10.54
CA GLY A 93 7.45 16.82 -11.09
C GLY A 93 8.66 16.64 -10.17
N GLY A 94 8.46 16.13 -8.95
CA GLY A 94 9.54 15.86 -8.01
C GLY A 94 9.94 14.38 -7.97
N PRO A 95 11.07 14.05 -7.30
CA PRO A 95 11.55 12.69 -7.13
C PRO A 95 10.62 11.88 -6.23
N GLY A 96 10.33 10.66 -6.62
CA GLY A 96 9.47 9.73 -5.91
C GLY A 96 10.10 8.35 -5.73
N ILE A 97 9.40 7.49 -4.99
CA ILE A 97 9.80 6.10 -4.75
C ILE A 97 8.62 5.15 -4.89
N ASP A 98 8.89 3.96 -5.44
CA ASP A 98 7.92 2.85 -5.53
C ASP A 98 8.15 1.84 -4.40
N ILE A 99 7.38 1.99 -3.32
CA ILE A 99 7.43 1.08 -2.17
C ILE A 99 6.83 -0.29 -2.46
N ALA A 100 5.89 -0.40 -3.41
CA ALA A 100 5.31 -1.67 -3.80
C ALA A 100 6.32 -2.52 -4.57
N LYS A 101 7.12 -1.89 -5.45
CA LYS A 101 8.22 -2.55 -6.15
C LYS A 101 9.30 -3.00 -5.16
N ALA A 102 9.71 -2.14 -4.21
CA ALA A 102 10.66 -2.51 -3.17
C ALA A 102 10.18 -3.71 -2.34
N ALA A 103 8.91 -3.73 -1.95
CA ALA A 103 8.34 -4.85 -1.21
C ALA A 103 8.36 -6.15 -2.01
N ARG A 104 8.08 -6.11 -3.32
CA ARG A 104 8.20 -7.28 -4.21
C ARG A 104 9.64 -7.79 -4.29
N MET A 105 10.62 -6.88 -4.32
CA MET A 105 12.03 -7.27 -4.31
C MET A 105 12.43 -7.96 -3.00
N GLU A 106 11.94 -7.47 -1.85
CA GLU A 106 12.19 -8.10 -0.55
C GLU A 106 11.51 -9.47 -0.44
N LEU A 107 10.27 -9.59 -0.91
CA LEU A 107 9.58 -10.88 -0.98
C LEU A 107 10.32 -11.89 -1.87
N ALA A 108 10.85 -11.42 -3.00
CA ALA A 108 11.64 -12.24 -3.92
C ALA A 108 12.91 -12.79 -3.29
N LYS A 109 13.60 -11.98 -2.48
CA LYS A 109 14.80 -12.41 -1.76
C LYS A 109 14.49 -13.46 -0.68
N ALA A 110 13.33 -13.37 -0.07
CA ALA A 110 12.92 -14.24 1.04
C ALA A 110 12.39 -15.61 0.60
N GLY A 111 12.15 -15.85 -0.69
CA GLY A 111 11.85 -17.16 -1.27
C GLY A 111 10.63 -17.29 -2.17
N PRO A 112 9.42 -16.84 -1.87
CA PRO A 112 8.25 -17.20 -2.67
C PRO A 112 7.79 -16.12 -3.66
N VAL A 113 8.56 -15.86 -4.73
CA VAL A 113 8.17 -14.88 -5.77
C VAL A 113 6.87 -15.27 -6.48
N ASP A 114 6.66 -16.57 -6.67
CA ASP A 114 5.50 -17.11 -7.41
C ASP A 114 4.20 -17.10 -6.61
N SER A 115 4.27 -16.72 -5.34
CA SER A 115 3.14 -16.77 -4.41
C SER A 115 2.55 -15.40 -4.08
N ILE A 116 2.87 -14.35 -4.87
CA ILE A 116 2.23 -13.04 -4.69
C ILE A 116 0.85 -13.07 -5.36
N VAL A 117 -0.18 -13.15 -4.52
CA VAL A 117 -1.58 -13.17 -4.96
C VAL A 117 -2.04 -11.74 -5.28
N ASP A 118 -2.63 -11.54 -6.45
CA ASP A 118 -3.24 -10.25 -6.80
C ASP A 118 -4.45 -9.97 -5.88
N SER A 119 -4.37 -8.92 -5.08
CA SER A 119 -5.43 -8.51 -4.16
C SER A 119 -6.53 -7.68 -4.84
N ARG A 120 -6.28 -7.11 -6.02
CA ARG A 120 -7.22 -6.18 -6.69
C ARG A 120 -8.64 -6.73 -6.86
N PRO A 121 -8.85 -7.97 -7.32
CA PRO A 121 -10.23 -8.49 -7.46
C PRO A 121 -10.96 -8.59 -6.11
N ARG A 122 -10.26 -8.95 -5.04
CA ARG A 122 -10.86 -9.08 -3.70
C ARG A 122 -11.13 -7.72 -3.09
N VAL A 123 -10.19 -6.78 -3.24
CA VAL A 123 -10.36 -5.40 -2.79
C VAL A 123 -11.52 -4.75 -3.52
N ASN A 124 -11.60 -4.89 -4.85
CA ASN A 124 -12.71 -4.36 -5.64
C ASN A 124 -14.05 -4.96 -5.19
N ALA A 125 -14.13 -6.27 -4.98
CA ALA A 125 -15.35 -6.91 -4.51
C ALA A 125 -15.77 -6.44 -3.10
N ALA A 126 -14.80 -6.33 -2.18
CA ALA A 126 -15.06 -5.86 -0.82
C ALA A 126 -15.45 -4.37 -0.76
N SER A 127 -15.00 -3.57 -1.72
CA SER A 127 -15.24 -2.13 -1.76
C SER A 127 -16.42 -1.73 -2.65
N GLN A 128 -17.03 -2.67 -3.35
CA GLN A 128 -18.07 -2.37 -4.36
C GLN A 128 -19.23 -1.58 -3.76
N TYR A 129 -19.70 -1.94 -2.58
CA TYR A 129 -20.78 -1.25 -1.88
C TYR A 129 -20.44 0.22 -1.55
N LEU A 130 -19.15 0.54 -1.38
CA LEU A 130 -18.70 1.91 -1.11
C LEU A 130 -18.83 2.81 -2.34
N TYR A 131 -18.79 2.23 -3.55
CA TYR A 131 -18.94 2.97 -4.79
C TYR A 131 -20.39 3.34 -5.09
N GLU A 132 -21.33 2.63 -4.45
CA GLU A 132 -22.79 2.84 -4.62
C GLU A 132 -23.35 3.76 -3.52
N ASP A 133 -22.52 4.14 -2.54
CA ASP A 133 -22.91 5.01 -1.44
C ASP A 133 -22.83 6.49 -1.86
N GLU A 134 -23.98 7.14 -2.02
CA GLU A 134 -24.08 8.54 -2.44
C GLU A 134 -23.49 9.51 -1.41
N GLU A 135 -23.57 9.20 -0.11
CA GLU A 135 -23.00 10.03 0.95
C GLU A 135 -21.47 9.98 0.89
N LEU A 136 -20.90 8.78 0.70
CA LEU A 136 -19.46 8.60 0.54
C LEU A 136 -18.96 9.25 -0.75
N ALA A 137 -19.69 9.13 -1.85
CA ALA A 137 -19.38 9.79 -3.12
C ALA A 137 -19.37 11.32 -2.96
N SER A 138 -20.34 11.87 -2.22
CA SER A 138 -20.43 13.29 -1.92
C SER A 138 -19.25 13.76 -1.05
N LEU A 139 -18.89 12.99 -0.02
CA LEU A 139 -17.72 13.28 0.83
C LEU A 139 -16.41 13.24 0.05
N CYS A 140 -16.28 12.28 -0.85
CA CYS A 140 -15.10 12.16 -1.73
C CYS A 140 -15.03 13.32 -2.75
N ALA A 141 -16.17 13.81 -3.23
CA ALA A 141 -16.24 14.97 -4.11
C ALA A 141 -15.83 16.26 -3.39
N ALA A 142 -16.21 16.40 -2.12
CA ALA A 142 -15.88 17.57 -1.30
C ALA A 142 -14.37 17.66 -0.96
N ASP A 143 -13.66 16.53 -0.89
CA ASP A 143 -12.21 16.51 -0.65
C ASP A 143 -11.39 16.96 -1.89
N GLY A 144 -12.03 17.12 -3.02
CA GLY A 144 -11.40 17.47 -4.31
C GLY A 144 -11.51 18.96 -4.69
N GLU A 145 -11.86 19.85 -3.77
CA GLU A 145 -11.93 21.28 -4.07
C GLU A 145 -10.55 21.83 -4.51
N GLY A 146 -10.43 22.13 -5.80
CA GLY A 146 -9.22 22.69 -6.44
C GLY A 146 -8.57 21.82 -7.51
N GLU A 147 -8.93 20.55 -7.65
CA GLU A 147 -8.56 19.70 -8.80
C GLU A 147 -9.72 19.59 -9.82
N PRO A 148 -9.44 19.29 -11.10
CA PRO A 148 -10.50 19.02 -12.08
C PRO A 148 -11.43 17.96 -11.50
N ALA A 149 -12.72 18.24 -11.59
CA ALA A 149 -13.78 17.57 -10.85
C ALA A 149 -13.51 16.08 -10.69
N LEU A 150 -13.49 15.61 -9.45
CA LEU A 150 -13.34 14.18 -9.11
C LEU A 150 -14.38 13.34 -9.87
N ALA A 151 -15.55 13.94 -10.18
CA ALA A 151 -16.58 13.33 -11.00
C ALA A 151 -16.07 12.89 -12.39
N ASP A 152 -15.20 13.69 -13.04
CA ASP A 152 -14.65 13.35 -14.36
C ASP A 152 -13.53 12.29 -14.25
N ARG A 153 -12.88 12.19 -13.11
CA ARG A 153 -11.81 11.22 -12.83
C ARG A 153 -12.31 9.97 -12.11
N TRP A 154 -13.50 10.01 -11.54
CA TRP A 154 -14.04 8.96 -10.68
C TRP A 154 -14.05 7.57 -11.33
N SER A 155 -14.48 7.49 -12.60
CA SER A 155 -14.50 6.23 -13.33
C SER A 155 -13.11 5.58 -13.45
N THR A 156 -12.05 6.38 -13.46
CA THR A 156 -10.67 5.93 -13.59
C THR A 156 -10.04 5.66 -12.22
N VAL A 157 -10.26 6.54 -11.24
CA VAL A 157 -9.57 6.45 -9.93
C VAL A 157 -10.21 5.47 -8.97
N ARG A 158 -11.52 5.19 -9.09
CA ARG A 158 -12.23 4.26 -8.19
C ARG A 158 -11.66 2.84 -8.15
N HIS A 159 -10.95 2.43 -9.19
CA HIS A 159 -10.29 1.13 -9.27
C HIS A 159 -8.81 1.20 -8.94
N SER A 160 -8.28 2.40 -8.68
CA SER A 160 -6.87 2.55 -8.33
C SER A 160 -6.57 1.95 -6.96
N MET A 161 -5.46 1.23 -6.87
CA MET A 161 -4.88 0.77 -5.60
C MET A 161 -4.04 1.86 -4.94
N CYS A 162 -3.85 3.02 -5.60
CA CYS A 162 -3.15 4.16 -5.04
C CYS A 162 -4.04 4.88 -4.02
N THR A 163 -3.58 4.95 -2.78
CA THR A 163 -4.33 5.57 -1.69
C THR A 163 -4.47 7.09 -1.86
N LEU A 164 -3.51 7.75 -2.56
CA LEU A 164 -3.62 9.18 -2.85
C LEU A 164 -4.68 9.47 -3.91
N GLU A 165 -4.75 8.63 -4.96
CA GLU A 165 -5.66 8.83 -6.09
C GLU A 165 -7.09 8.41 -5.77
N ASN A 166 -7.24 7.27 -5.10
CA ASN A 166 -8.54 6.70 -4.81
C ASN A 166 -9.06 7.22 -3.46
N PRO A 167 -10.09 8.07 -3.44
CA PRO A 167 -10.60 8.68 -2.22
C PRO A 167 -11.28 7.69 -1.26
N LEU A 168 -11.57 6.46 -1.69
CA LEU A 168 -12.06 5.40 -0.81
C LEU A 168 -11.00 4.95 0.21
N TRP A 169 -9.71 5.13 -0.13
CA TRP A 169 -8.62 4.79 0.77
C TRP A 169 -8.20 6.00 1.59
N TYR A 170 -7.95 5.75 2.87
CA TYR A 170 -7.37 6.77 3.72
C TYR A 170 -5.93 7.10 3.27
N SER A 171 -5.63 8.39 3.09
CA SER A 171 -4.31 8.86 2.69
C SER A 171 -3.81 9.98 3.60
N HIS A 172 -2.70 9.72 4.28
CA HIS A 172 -1.98 10.72 5.05
C HIS A 172 -1.48 11.86 4.15
N ARG A 173 -0.95 11.51 2.97
CA ARG A 173 -0.41 12.48 2.02
C ARG A 173 -1.51 13.42 1.52
N ARG A 174 -2.68 12.89 1.15
CA ARG A 174 -3.83 13.70 0.73
C ARG A 174 -4.28 14.66 1.82
N ALA A 175 -4.43 14.18 3.05
CA ALA A 175 -4.79 15.01 4.19
C ALA A 175 -3.76 16.12 4.45
N SER A 176 -2.46 15.81 4.34
CA SER A 176 -1.38 16.78 4.50
C SER A 176 -1.37 17.83 3.41
N LEU A 177 -1.60 17.46 2.14
CA LEU A 177 -1.69 18.39 1.01
C LEU A 177 -2.91 19.31 1.14
N ALA A 178 -4.01 18.82 1.68
CA ALA A 178 -5.21 19.60 1.93
C ALA A 178 -5.12 20.47 3.20
N GLY A 179 -4.00 20.44 3.94
CA GLY A 179 -3.85 21.18 5.20
C GLY A 179 -4.78 20.71 6.32
N LYS A 180 -5.42 19.57 6.16
CA LYS A 180 -6.37 19.00 7.14
C LYS A 180 -5.60 18.16 8.15
N ALA A 181 -5.90 18.35 9.44
CA ALA A 181 -5.45 17.45 10.49
C ALA A 181 -6.08 16.04 10.27
N HIS A 182 -5.38 15.00 10.71
CA HIS A 182 -5.89 13.64 10.63
C HIS A 182 -7.13 13.46 11.50
N GLU A 183 -8.29 13.62 10.93
CA GLU A 183 -9.50 13.04 11.49
C GLU A 183 -9.55 11.58 11.04
N GLY A 184 -9.29 10.67 11.99
CA GLY A 184 -9.27 9.25 11.73
C GLY A 184 -10.66 8.78 11.28
N ARG A 185 -10.82 8.42 10.01
CA ARG A 185 -11.90 7.57 9.55
C ARG A 185 -11.43 6.13 9.63
N LEU A 186 -12.05 5.38 10.52
CA LEU A 186 -12.00 3.92 10.48
C LEU A 186 -13.00 3.47 9.40
N LEU A 187 -12.50 2.82 8.37
CA LEU A 187 -13.30 1.97 7.51
C LEU A 187 -13.22 0.54 8.01
#